data_ef9724b78a761f31c783e2d4ede16bca
#
_entry.id   ef9724b78a761f31c783e2d4ede16bca
#
_cell.length_a   1.000
_cell.length_b   1.000
_cell.length_c   1.000
_cell.angle_alpha   90.00
_cell.angle_beta   90.00
_cell.angle_gamma   90.00
#
_symmetry.space_group_name_H-M   'P 1'
#
loop_
_entity.id
_entity.type
_entity.pdbx_description
1 polymer ?
#
loop_
_entity_poly.entity_id
_entity_poly.type
_entity_poly.pdbx_seq_one_letter_code
_entity_poly.pdbx_strand_id
1 'polypeptide(L)'
;RLLIPPNLLSEDYNASISMQIQDDTLNFFEMWNAVKFGSAEAGKGQIIISGMGGSGIGGQILSAISDLEGFAKISYWNNYNLPEWVNHNCSVICVSYSGNTAETLSAAEDALKLGCNLEVITTGGKLKSLAEENNLHITNIEEGHQPRAALPLLLKALVCRVGLPNIEEQIKEVGKLTLPVDKAKDIASQLKGTIPCIYSSDLMNPVAYRWRCQIEENAKQLAFNHQIPEMNHN
;
A
#
# COMPACT_ATOMS: atom_id res chain seq x y z
N ARG A 1 13.56 5.84 11.97
CA ARG A 1 12.40 6.60 12.50
C ARG A 1 12.91 7.57 13.56
N LEU A 2 13.01 8.85 13.26
CA LEU A 2 13.00 9.88 14.29
C LEU A 2 11.60 9.82 14.93
N LEU A 3 11.52 9.22 16.12
CA LEU A 3 10.37 9.38 17.00
C LEU A 3 10.37 10.85 17.43
N ILE A 4 9.63 11.68 16.72
CA ILE A 4 9.34 13.04 17.21
C ILE A 4 8.46 12.84 18.46
N PRO A 5 8.91 13.26 19.65
CA PRO A 5 8.08 13.14 20.84
C PRO A 5 6.73 13.84 20.60
N PRO A 6 5.63 13.29 21.09
CA PRO A 6 4.28 13.85 20.84
C PRO A 6 4.09 15.31 21.28
N ASN A 7 4.92 15.78 22.17
CA ASN A 7 4.92 17.12 22.74
C ASN A 7 5.65 18.18 21.87
N LEU A 8 6.26 17.80 20.75
CA LEU A 8 6.91 18.75 19.82
C LEU A 8 6.00 19.21 18.69
N LEU A 9 4.85 18.58 18.47
CA LEU A 9 3.84 19.02 17.52
C LEU A 9 2.76 19.80 18.29
N SER A 10 2.42 21.00 17.82
CA SER A 10 1.32 21.77 18.40
C SER A 10 0.01 21.00 18.32
N GLU A 11 -0.91 21.25 19.26
CA GLU A 11 -2.25 20.65 19.23
C GLU A 11 -2.96 20.97 17.91
N ASP A 12 -2.80 22.18 17.40
CA ASP A 12 -3.34 22.63 16.11
C ASP A 12 -2.80 21.83 14.92
N TYR A 13 -1.49 21.49 14.91
CA TYR A 13 -0.90 20.68 13.86
C TYR A 13 -1.44 19.23 13.88
N ASN A 14 -1.58 18.64 15.06
CA ASN A 14 -2.16 17.31 15.20
C ASN A 14 -3.65 17.28 14.81
N ALA A 15 -4.41 18.32 15.14
CA ALA A 15 -5.81 18.47 14.76
C ALA A 15 -5.96 18.60 13.23
N SER A 16 -5.12 19.43 12.60
CA SER A 16 -5.09 19.60 11.14
C SER A 16 -4.81 18.30 10.39
N ILE A 17 -3.81 17.53 10.83
CA ILE A 17 -3.50 16.22 10.23
C ILE A 17 -4.66 15.24 10.43
N SER A 18 -5.30 15.22 11.59
CA SER A 18 -6.44 14.34 11.87
C SER A 18 -7.63 14.65 10.98
N MET A 19 -7.92 15.92 10.75
CA MET A 19 -8.98 16.35 9.84
C MET A 19 -8.68 15.94 8.40
N GLN A 20 -7.46 16.17 7.92
CA GLN A 20 -7.05 15.77 6.57
C GLN A 20 -7.19 14.24 6.36
N ILE A 21 -6.77 13.43 7.34
CA ILE A 21 -6.90 11.98 7.24
C ILE A 21 -8.37 11.56 7.18
N GLN A 22 -9.23 12.23 7.95
CA GLN A 22 -10.66 11.96 7.91
C GLN A 22 -11.25 12.32 6.55
N ASP A 23 -10.92 13.47 6.00
CA ASP A 23 -11.37 13.93 4.69
C ASP A 23 -10.88 12.98 3.59
N ASP A 24 -9.59 12.65 3.55
CA ASP A 24 -9.01 11.71 2.59
C ASP A 24 -9.68 10.32 2.68
N THR A 25 -10.02 9.87 3.89
CA THR A 25 -10.70 8.58 4.08
C THR A 25 -12.14 8.63 3.57
N LEU A 26 -12.87 9.70 3.82
CA LEU A 26 -14.24 9.87 3.33
C LEU A 26 -14.28 10.01 1.81
N ASN A 27 -13.26 10.61 1.22
CA ASN A 27 -13.13 10.83 -0.21
C ASN A 27 -12.43 9.67 -0.95
N PHE A 28 -12.26 8.50 -0.32
CA PHE A 28 -11.54 7.35 -0.89
C PHE A 28 -11.97 7.02 -2.32
N PHE A 29 -13.28 6.89 -2.57
CA PHE A 29 -13.77 6.53 -3.90
C PHE A 29 -13.77 7.70 -4.88
N GLU A 30 -13.83 8.93 -4.42
CA GLU A 30 -13.63 10.13 -5.24
C GLU A 30 -12.18 10.19 -5.72
N MET A 31 -11.21 10.02 -4.83
CA MET A 31 -9.78 9.91 -5.16
C MET A 31 -9.53 8.76 -6.13
N TRP A 32 -10.14 7.60 -5.89
CA TRP A 32 -10.06 6.46 -6.81
C TRP A 32 -10.56 6.79 -8.20
N ASN A 33 -11.70 7.46 -8.32
CA ASN A 33 -12.32 7.79 -9.60
C ASN A 33 -11.61 8.93 -10.35
N ALA A 34 -11.09 9.92 -9.63
CA ALA A 34 -10.46 11.11 -10.20
C ALA A 34 -9.18 10.79 -10.97
N VAL A 35 -8.39 9.82 -10.52
CA VAL A 35 -7.08 9.52 -11.09
C VAL A 35 -7.20 8.51 -12.23
N LYS A 36 -6.49 8.80 -13.35
CA LYS A 36 -6.35 7.88 -14.47
C LYS A 36 -4.87 7.52 -14.64
N PHE A 37 -4.55 6.26 -14.46
CA PHE A 37 -3.25 5.72 -14.79
C PHE A 37 -3.35 4.93 -16.10
N GLY A 38 -2.29 5.00 -16.92
CA GLY A 38 -2.21 4.16 -18.12
C GLY A 38 -2.09 2.68 -17.71
N SER A 39 -2.80 1.81 -18.41
CA SER A 39 -2.63 0.37 -18.29
C SER A 39 -1.25 -0.03 -18.81
N ALA A 40 -0.66 -1.06 -18.22
CA ALA A 40 0.55 -1.67 -18.71
C ALA A 40 0.31 -3.14 -19.02
N GLU A 41 1.14 -3.70 -19.87
CA GLU A 41 1.25 -5.14 -19.96
C GLU A 41 1.90 -5.65 -18.68
N ALA A 42 1.35 -6.74 -18.12
CA ALA A 42 1.97 -7.40 -16.98
C ALA A 42 3.44 -7.72 -17.29
N GLY A 43 4.31 -7.42 -16.37
CA GLY A 43 5.73 -7.76 -16.48
C GLY A 43 5.91 -9.25 -16.76
N LYS A 44 6.89 -9.60 -17.59
CA LYS A 44 7.23 -11.00 -17.80
C LYS A 44 7.90 -11.57 -16.55
N GLY A 45 7.51 -12.79 -16.18
CA GLY A 45 8.08 -13.49 -15.04
C GLY A 45 7.41 -13.19 -13.71
N GLN A 46 8.16 -13.33 -12.62
CA GLN A 46 7.69 -13.04 -11.28
C GLN A 46 7.72 -11.53 -11.01
N ILE A 47 6.64 -11.01 -10.45
CA ILE A 47 6.52 -9.60 -10.06
C ILE A 47 6.82 -9.46 -8.56
N ILE A 48 7.73 -8.58 -8.20
CA ILE A 48 8.03 -8.22 -6.82
C ILE A 48 7.53 -6.80 -6.58
N ILE A 49 6.65 -6.62 -5.61
CA ILE A 49 6.19 -5.29 -5.19
C ILE A 49 6.89 -4.96 -3.89
N SER A 50 7.80 -3.99 -3.92
CA SER A 50 8.54 -3.52 -2.74
C SER A 50 7.94 -2.22 -2.21
N GLY A 51 7.62 -2.20 -0.90
CA GLY A 51 7.08 -1.01 -0.23
C GLY A 51 6.83 -1.25 1.25
N MET A 52 6.70 -0.15 2.01
CA MET A 52 6.53 -0.19 3.47
C MET A 52 5.21 0.43 3.89
N GLY A 53 4.60 -0.07 4.96
CA GLY A 53 3.42 0.52 5.60
C GLY A 53 2.27 0.80 4.61
N GLY A 54 1.83 2.06 4.56
CA GLY A 54 0.76 2.51 3.66
C GLY A 54 1.08 2.33 2.17
N SER A 55 2.35 2.42 1.78
CA SER A 55 2.80 2.19 0.40
C SER A 55 2.90 0.70 0.06
N GLY A 56 3.12 -0.17 1.05
CA GLY A 56 3.30 -1.61 0.83
C GLY A 56 2.01 -2.42 0.84
N ILE A 57 0.94 -1.92 1.46
CA ILE A 57 -0.30 -2.70 1.62
C ILE A 57 -0.94 -3.11 0.28
N GLY A 58 -0.82 -2.28 -0.74
CA GLY A 58 -1.28 -2.61 -2.09
C GLY A 58 -0.60 -3.86 -2.65
N GLY A 59 0.70 -4.02 -2.39
CA GLY A 59 1.46 -5.22 -2.75
C GLY A 59 0.97 -6.47 -2.03
N GLN A 60 0.65 -6.38 -0.73
CA GLN A 60 0.07 -7.50 0.02
C GLN A 60 -1.29 -7.92 -0.53
N ILE A 61 -2.16 -6.95 -0.84
CA ILE A 61 -3.48 -7.20 -1.41
C ILE A 61 -3.33 -7.92 -2.77
N LEU A 62 -2.48 -7.41 -3.66
CA LEU A 62 -2.28 -8.00 -4.97
C LEU A 62 -1.63 -9.37 -4.92
N SER A 63 -0.71 -9.62 -3.98
CA SER A 63 -0.13 -10.94 -3.75
C SER A 63 -1.23 -11.94 -3.35
N ALA A 64 -2.09 -11.60 -2.39
CA ALA A 64 -3.18 -12.48 -1.96
C ALA A 64 -4.20 -12.76 -3.07
N ILE A 65 -4.55 -11.76 -3.88
CA ILE A 65 -5.44 -11.94 -5.04
C ILE A 65 -4.77 -12.82 -6.11
N SER A 66 -3.49 -12.60 -6.38
CA SER A 66 -2.72 -13.38 -7.35
C SER A 66 -2.67 -14.86 -6.97
N ASP A 67 -2.46 -15.17 -5.70
CA ASP A 67 -2.44 -16.55 -5.20
C ASP A 67 -3.81 -17.23 -5.36
N LEU A 68 -4.92 -16.49 -5.20
CA LEU A 68 -6.27 -17.01 -5.39
C LEU A 68 -6.63 -17.20 -6.86
N GLU A 69 -6.37 -16.19 -7.69
CA GLU A 69 -6.86 -16.13 -9.08
C GLU A 69 -5.87 -16.76 -10.07
N GLY A 70 -4.61 -16.95 -9.68
CA GLY A 70 -3.58 -17.59 -10.48
C GLY A 70 -3.17 -16.85 -11.76
N PHE A 71 -3.37 -15.54 -11.85
CA PHE A 71 -3.09 -14.77 -13.06
C PHE A 71 -1.63 -14.34 -13.23
N ALA A 72 -0.91 -14.16 -12.13
CA ALA A 72 0.51 -13.82 -12.10
C ALA A 72 1.14 -14.27 -10.79
N LYS A 73 2.46 -14.45 -10.76
CA LYS A 73 3.17 -14.70 -9.51
C LYS A 73 3.64 -13.37 -8.93
N ILE A 74 2.92 -12.86 -7.94
CA ILE A 74 3.23 -11.61 -7.25
C ILE A 74 3.76 -11.92 -5.86
N SER A 75 4.93 -11.36 -5.53
CA SER A 75 5.50 -11.40 -4.18
C SER A 75 5.58 -10.00 -3.62
N TYR A 76 5.14 -9.84 -2.38
CA TYR A 76 5.31 -8.61 -1.62
C TYR A 76 6.62 -8.65 -0.83
N TRP A 77 7.37 -7.53 -0.87
CA TRP A 77 8.63 -7.38 -0.16
C TRP A 77 8.68 -6.08 0.66
N ASN A 78 8.91 -6.20 1.95
CA ASN A 78 8.90 -5.11 2.92
C ASN A 78 10.18 -5.04 3.77
N ASN A 79 11.31 -5.30 3.16
CA ASN A 79 12.59 -5.31 3.83
C ASN A 79 13.66 -4.59 3.00
N TYR A 80 14.85 -4.44 3.57
CA TYR A 80 16.03 -4.00 2.84
C TYR A 80 16.45 -5.04 1.81
N ASN A 81 17.09 -4.57 0.75
CA ASN A 81 17.57 -5.34 -0.39
C ASN A 81 16.45 -6.15 -1.07
N LEU A 82 16.77 -6.92 -2.07
CA LEU A 82 15.88 -7.91 -2.67
C LEU A 82 16.23 -9.31 -2.20
N PRO A 83 15.28 -10.26 -2.20
CA PRO A 83 15.58 -11.66 -1.91
C PRO A 83 16.62 -12.22 -2.89
N GLU A 84 17.47 -13.13 -2.42
CA GLU A 84 18.56 -13.74 -3.22
C GLU A 84 18.08 -14.49 -4.48
N TRP A 85 16.81 -14.91 -4.52
CA TRP A 85 16.25 -15.60 -5.69
C TRP A 85 15.82 -14.64 -6.82
N VAL A 86 15.81 -13.31 -6.57
CA VAL A 86 15.49 -12.31 -7.60
C VAL A 86 16.61 -12.20 -8.60
N ASN A 87 16.26 -12.13 -9.87
CA ASN A 87 17.20 -12.02 -10.99
C ASN A 87 16.61 -11.18 -12.12
N HIS A 88 17.37 -10.99 -13.20
CA HIS A 88 17.01 -10.16 -14.36
C HIS A 88 15.71 -10.56 -15.08
N ASN A 89 15.15 -11.75 -14.82
CA ASN A 89 13.86 -12.15 -15.39
C ASN A 89 12.67 -11.69 -14.53
N CYS A 90 12.94 -11.09 -13.37
CA CYS A 90 11.90 -10.54 -12.49
C CYS A 90 11.54 -9.10 -12.88
N SER A 91 10.28 -8.76 -12.67
CA SER A 91 9.82 -7.37 -12.67
C SER A 91 9.71 -6.87 -11.24
N VAL A 92 10.25 -5.69 -10.96
CA VAL A 92 10.22 -5.08 -9.62
C VAL A 92 9.45 -3.76 -9.71
N ILE A 93 8.46 -3.60 -8.84
CA ILE A 93 7.70 -2.33 -8.70
C ILE A 93 7.98 -1.78 -7.31
N CYS A 94 8.73 -0.69 -7.24
CA CYS A 94 9.06 -0.01 -6.00
C CYS A 94 8.02 1.07 -5.68
N VAL A 95 7.36 0.96 -4.54
CA VAL A 95 6.27 1.85 -4.12
C VAL A 95 6.67 2.62 -2.86
N SER A 96 6.79 3.93 -2.97
CA SER A 96 7.01 4.82 -1.83
C SER A 96 6.31 6.15 -2.04
N TYR A 97 5.30 6.45 -1.22
CA TYR A 97 4.59 7.72 -1.33
C TYR A 97 5.55 8.91 -1.21
N SER A 98 6.40 8.95 -0.19
CA SER A 98 7.40 10.01 0.01
C SER A 98 8.61 9.92 -0.92
N GLY A 99 8.84 8.76 -1.54
CA GLY A 99 10.04 8.46 -2.32
C GLY A 99 11.35 8.41 -1.52
N ASN A 100 11.28 8.43 -0.18
CA ASN A 100 12.47 8.47 0.69
C ASN A 100 12.57 7.28 1.65
N THR A 101 11.77 6.24 1.46
CA THR A 101 11.79 5.04 2.29
C THR A 101 13.06 4.24 2.02
N ALA A 102 13.90 4.08 3.03
CA ALA A 102 15.24 3.49 2.88
C ALA A 102 15.18 2.04 2.37
N GLU A 103 14.25 1.24 2.87
CA GLU A 103 14.02 -0.15 2.46
C GLU A 103 13.65 -0.23 0.97
N THR A 104 12.74 0.64 0.52
CA THR A 104 12.31 0.68 -0.89
C THR A 104 13.42 1.17 -1.82
N LEU A 105 14.20 2.15 -1.39
CA LEU A 105 15.37 2.61 -2.14
C LEU A 105 16.43 1.51 -2.28
N SER A 106 16.71 0.80 -1.19
CA SER A 106 17.63 -0.35 -1.20
C SER A 106 17.18 -1.44 -2.19
N ALA A 107 15.88 -1.76 -2.21
CA ALA A 107 15.33 -2.72 -3.17
C ALA A 107 15.42 -2.22 -4.63
N ALA A 108 15.22 -0.92 -4.87
CA ALA A 108 15.35 -0.33 -6.20
C ALA A 108 16.80 -0.36 -6.70
N GLU A 109 17.76 -0.05 -5.84
CA GLU A 109 19.20 -0.12 -6.16
C GLU A 109 19.64 -1.55 -6.49
N ASP A 110 19.13 -2.54 -5.75
CA ASP A 110 19.42 -3.95 -6.04
C ASP A 110 18.78 -4.41 -7.35
N ALA A 111 17.54 -3.99 -7.62
CA ALA A 111 16.86 -4.28 -8.89
C ALA A 111 17.68 -3.76 -10.10
N LEU A 112 18.24 -2.56 -9.99
CA LEU A 112 19.12 -1.99 -11.02
C LEU A 112 20.40 -2.82 -11.19
N LYS A 113 21.07 -3.18 -10.10
CA LYS A 113 22.30 -4.02 -10.14
C LYS A 113 22.05 -5.39 -10.77
N LEU A 114 20.87 -5.98 -10.49
CA LEU A 114 20.46 -7.29 -11.01
C LEU A 114 19.94 -7.23 -12.46
N GLY A 115 19.73 -6.03 -13.02
CA GLY A 115 19.18 -5.86 -14.36
C GLY A 115 17.70 -6.24 -14.47
N CYS A 116 16.94 -6.13 -13.38
CA CYS A 116 15.50 -6.37 -13.38
C CYS A 116 14.75 -5.31 -14.20
N ASN A 117 13.56 -5.66 -14.69
CA ASN A 117 12.61 -4.64 -15.16
C ASN A 117 12.08 -3.88 -13.96
N LEU A 118 12.61 -2.66 -13.72
CA LEU A 118 12.26 -1.83 -12.57
C LEU A 118 11.32 -0.69 -12.95
N GLU A 119 10.27 -0.53 -12.17
CA GLU A 119 9.31 0.58 -12.25
C GLU A 119 9.11 1.19 -10.87
N VAL A 120 8.74 2.47 -10.81
CA VAL A 120 8.49 3.15 -9.55
C VAL A 120 7.13 3.84 -9.50
N ILE A 121 6.53 3.83 -8.31
CA ILE A 121 5.27 4.52 -7.98
C ILE A 121 5.57 5.43 -6.80
N THR A 122 5.52 6.76 -7.00
CA THR A 122 5.92 7.73 -5.99
C THR A 122 5.34 9.12 -6.27
N THR A 123 5.31 10.00 -5.25
CA THR A 123 5.06 11.43 -5.45
C THR A 123 6.34 12.18 -5.85
N GLY A 124 7.51 11.70 -5.39
CA GLY A 124 8.78 12.40 -5.59
C GLY A 124 9.95 11.75 -4.86
N GLY A 125 10.79 12.57 -4.28
CA GLY A 125 11.92 12.14 -3.44
C GLY A 125 13.05 11.43 -4.18
N LYS A 126 13.92 10.78 -3.44
CA LYS A 126 15.10 10.07 -3.98
C LYS A 126 14.72 8.95 -4.95
N LEU A 127 13.58 8.29 -4.75
CA LEU A 127 13.11 7.22 -5.62
C LEU A 127 12.77 7.76 -7.02
N LYS A 128 12.18 8.96 -7.10
CA LYS A 128 11.92 9.64 -8.37
C LYS A 128 13.22 10.01 -9.06
N SER A 129 14.16 10.62 -8.34
CA SER A 129 15.48 10.99 -8.89
C SER A 129 16.22 9.77 -9.44
N LEU A 130 16.26 8.68 -8.66
CA LEU A 130 16.86 7.42 -9.10
C LEU A 130 16.21 6.91 -10.39
N ALA A 131 14.90 7.01 -10.51
CA ALA A 131 14.18 6.55 -11.70
C ALA A 131 14.45 7.45 -12.91
N GLU A 132 14.50 8.76 -12.74
CA GLU A 132 14.84 9.73 -13.80
C GLU A 132 16.27 9.52 -14.31
N GLU A 133 17.25 9.37 -13.41
CA GLU A 133 18.65 9.11 -13.74
C GLU A 133 18.86 7.82 -14.54
N ASN A 134 18.00 6.81 -14.33
CA ASN A 134 18.08 5.51 -14.99
C ASN A 134 17.04 5.33 -16.11
N ASN A 135 16.31 6.38 -16.51
CA ASN A 135 15.27 6.35 -17.54
C ASN A 135 14.21 5.29 -17.30
N LEU A 136 13.80 5.10 -16.04
CA LEU A 136 12.78 4.11 -15.66
C LEU A 136 11.37 4.66 -15.85
N HIS A 137 10.38 3.75 -15.90
CA HIS A 137 8.98 4.16 -15.86
C HIS A 137 8.60 4.67 -14.47
N ILE A 138 7.99 5.86 -14.43
CA ILE A 138 7.52 6.51 -13.20
C ILE A 138 6.01 6.69 -13.27
N THR A 139 5.28 6.08 -12.35
CA THR A 139 3.88 6.43 -12.09
C THR A 139 3.84 7.50 -11.00
N ASN A 140 3.60 8.74 -11.40
CA ASN A 140 3.51 9.86 -10.47
C ASN A 140 2.18 9.81 -9.71
N ILE A 141 2.27 9.89 -8.38
CA ILE A 141 1.14 10.01 -7.47
C ILE A 141 0.98 11.46 -7.04
N GLU A 142 -0.24 11.90 -6.86
CA GLU A 142 -0.55 13.24 -6.35
C GLU A 142 -0.01 13.43 -4.93
N GLU A 143 0.61 14.56 -4.68
CA GLU A 143 1.11 14.97 -3.37
C GLU A 143 -0.02 15.55 -2.50
N GLY A 144 0.27 15.75 -1.21
CA GLY A 144 -0.64 16.46 -0.30
C GLY A 144 -1.43 15.55 0.64
N HIS A 145 -1.38 14.24 0.45
CA HIS A 145 -2.06 13.28 1.32
C HIS A 145 -1.13 12.69 2.38
N GLN A 146 -1.72 12.23 3.48
CA GLN A 146 -0.97 11.38 4.40
C GLN A 146 -0.74 9.99 3.76
N PRO A 147 0.48 9.40 3.84
CA PRO A 147 0.77 8.10 3.19
C PRO A 147 -0.24 6.99 3.54
N ARG A 148 -0.74 7.00 4.78
CA ARG A 148 -1.74 6.04 5.25
C ARG A 148 -3.15 6.27 4.69
N ALA A 149 -3.43 7.45 4.14
CA ALA A 149 -4.71 7.79 3.50
C ALA A 149 -4.62 7.72 1.95
N ALA A 150 -3.42 7.69 1.39
CA ALA A 150 -3.19 7.65 -0.07
C ALA A 150 -3.39 6.25 -0.69
N LEU A 151 -3.95 5.29 0.04
CA LEU A 151 -4.19 3.92 -0.46
C LEU A 151 -4.96 3.89 -1.79
N PRO A 152 -6.05 4.67 -2.01
CA PRO A 152 -6.79 4.60 -3.27
C PRO A 152 -5.91 4.92 -4.48
N LEU A 153 -5.00 5.88 -4.35
CA LEU A 153 -4.08 6.28 -5.42
C LEU A 153 -3.02 5.21 -5.67
N LEU A 154 -2.35 4.76 -4.61
CA LEU A 154 -1.28 3.76 -4.69
C LEU A 154 -1.78 2.39 -5.17
N LEU A 155 -2.93 1.95 -4.65
CA LEU A 155 -3.52 0.68 -5.05
C LEU A 155 -3.97 0.72 -6.51
N LYS A 156 -4.65 1.79 -6.94
CA LYS A 156 -5.07 1.95 -8.33
C LYS A 156 -3.87 1.98 -9.29
N ALA A 157 -2.79 2.70 -8.93
CA ALA A 157 -1.57 2.71 -9.71
C ALA A 157 -0.99 1.30 -9.86
N LEU A 158 -0.86 0.55 -8.76
CA LEU A 158 -0.37 -0.83 -8.77
C LEU A 158 -1.24 -1.75 -9.64
N VAL A 159 -2.56 -1.69 -9.47
CA VAL A 159 -3.53 -2.49 -10.24
C VAL A 159 -3.37 -2.24 -11.74
N CYS A 160 -3.21 -0.99 -12.15
CA CYS A 160 -2.98 -0.63 -13.56
C CYS A 160 -1.61 -1.11 -14.07
N ARG A 161 -0.58 -1.15 -13.21
CA ARG A 161 0.78 -1.57 -13.60
C ARG A 161 0.98 -3.08 -13.62
N VAL A 162 0.28 -3.81 -12.79
CA VAL A 162 0.33 -5.28 -12.76
C VAL A 162 -0.42 -5.91 -13.94
N GLY A 163 -1.38 -5.20 -14.53
CA GLY A 163 -2.12 -5.67 -15.71
C GLY A 163 -3.04 -6.84 -15.39
N LEU A 164 -3.90 -6.70 -14.37
CA LEU A 164 -4.88 -7.73 -14.03
C LEU A 164 -5.86 -8.00 -15.18
N PRO A 165 -6.32 -9.24 -15.36
CA PRO A 165 -7.41 -9.55 -16.29
C PRO A 165 -8.66 -8.70 -15.96
N ASN A 166 -9.33 -8.18 -16.98
CA ASN A 166 -10.56 -7.37 -16.83
C ASN A 166 -10.40 -6.14 -15.93
N ILE A 167 -9.18 -5.61 -15.84
CA ILE A 167 -8.83 -4.55 -14.88
C ILE A 167 -9.72 -3.31 -15.00
N GLU A 168 -10.08 -2.90 -16.23
CA GLU A 168 -10.93 -1.72 -16.45
C GLU A 168 -12.32 -1.89 -15.85
N GLU A 169 -12.89 -3.09 -15.95
CA GLU A 169 -14.19 -3.42 -15.37
C GLU A 169 -14.09 -3.43 -13.84
N GLN A 170 -13.07 -4.08 -13.28
CA GLN A 170 -12.82 -4.13 -11.84
C GLN A 170 -12.61 -2.73 -11.25
N ILE A 171 -11.86 -1.87 -11.90
CA ILE A 171 -11.67 -0.47 -11.47
C ILE A 171 -13.00 0.28 -11.42
N LYS A 172 -13.87 0.07 -12.43
CA LYS A 172 -15.20 0.69 -12.46
C LYS A 172 -16.11 0.17 -11.36
N GLU A 173 -16.08 -1.13 -11.07
CA GLU A 173 -16.87 -1.72 -9.98
C GLU A 173 -16.45 -1.21 -8.63
N VAL A 174 -15.15 -1.12 -8.34
CA VAL A 174 -14.63 -0.50 -7.11
C VAL A 174 -15.10 0.95 -6.99
N GLY A 175 -15.06 1.71 -8.09
CA GLY A 175 -15.48 3.11 -8.10
C GLY A 175 -16.98 3.35 -7.85
N LYS A 176 -17.82 2.32 -7.92
CA LYS A 176 -19.26 2.39 -7.57
C LYS A 176 -19.55 2.16 -6.09
N LEU A 177 -18.56 1.69 -5.33
CA LEU A 177 -18.74 1.40 -3.91
C LEU A 177 -18.89 2.69 -3.11
N THR A 178 -19.57 2.58 -1.99
CA THR A 178 -19.75 3.67 -1.03
C THR A 178 -19.25 3.25 0.34
N LEU A 179 -18.76 4.20 1.11
CA LEU A 179 -18.29 3.95 2.47
C LEU A 179 -19.46 3.75 3.43
N PRO A 180 -19.48 2.66 4.22
CA PRO A 180 -20.51 2.41 5.23
C PRO A 180 -20.21 3.20 6.52
N VAL A 181 -20.29 4.54 6.45
CA VAL A 181 -19.84 5.47 7.52
C VAL A 181 -20.52 5.20 8.85
N ASP A 182 -21.83 4.97 8.87
CA ASP A 182 -22.57 4.73 10.12
C ASP A 182 -22.14 3.41 10.76
N LYS A 183 -22.00 2.35 9.98
CA LYS A 183 -21.47 1.08 10.46
C LYS A 183 -20.04 1.22 11.00
N ALA A 184 -19.20 2.01 10.36
CA ALA A 184 -17.85 2.28 10.83
C ALA A 184 -17.85 3.00 12.19
N LYS A 185 -18.75 3.99 12.39
CA LYS A 185 -18.93 4.67 13.67
C LYS A 185 -19.39 3.72 14.78
N ASP A 186 -20.34 2.83 14.48
CA ASP A 186 -20.83 1.85 15.44
C ASP A 186 -19.70 0.91 15.89
N ILE A 187 -18.92 0.38 14.95
CA ILE A 187 -17.76 -0.46 15.24
C ILE A 187 -16.73 0.32 16.08
N ALA A 188 -16.39 1.55 15.68
CA ALA A 188 -15.44 2.38 16.41
C ALA A 188 -15.88 2.63 17.86
N SER A 189 -17.18 2.84 18.10
CA SER A 189 -17.73 3.03 19.46
C SER A 189 -17.56 1.78 20.33
N GLN A 190 -17.70 0.60 19.76
CA GLN A 190 -17.52 -0.69 20.46
C GLN A 190 -16.03 -0.98 20.74
N LEU A 191 -15.14 -0.58 19.86
CA LEU A 191 -13.71 -0.82 19.99
C LEU A 191 -13.01 0.18 20.92
N LYS A 192 -13.60 1.30 21.20
CA LYS A 192 -13.00 2.34 22.05
C LYS A 192 -12.66 1.83 23.45
N GLY A 193 -11.39 1.94 23.85
CA GLY A 193 -10.90 1.52 25.16
C GLY A 193 -10.70 0.01 25.32
N THR A 194 -10.82 -0.76 24.22
CA THR A 194 -10.53 -2.19 24.20
C THR A 194 -9.17 -2.47 23.55
N ILE A 195 -8.78 -3.73 23.44
CA ILE A 195 -7.67 -4.18 22.61
C ILE A 195 -8.26 -5.04 21.49
N PRO A 196 -8.48 -4.48 20.29
CA PRO A 196 -9.08 -5.21 19.18
C PRO A 196 -8.19 -6.36 18.71
N CYS A 197 -8.79 -7.53 18.53
CA CYS A 197 -8.17 -8.68 17.86
C CYS A 197 -8.94 -8.97 16.56
N ILE A 198 -8.27 -8.86 15.43
CA ILE A 198 -8.87 -8.98 14.12
C ILE A 198 -8.47 -10.32 13.50
N TYR A 199 -9.42 -11.23 13.37
CA TYR A 199 -9.21 -12.54 12.76
C TYR A 199 -9.70 -12.57 11.33
N SER A 200 -8.94 -13.19 10.44
CA SER A 200 -9.30 -13.29 9.02
C SER A 200 -8.84 -14.61 8.40
N SER A 201 -9.43 -14.97 7.27
CA SER A 201 -8.87 -15.99 6.38
C SER A 201 -7.61 -15.45 5.68
N ASP A 202 -6.85 -16.35 5.03
CA ASP A 202 -5.63 -16.02 4.29
C ASP A 202 -5.82 -14.86 3.31
N LEU A 203 -6.83 -14.97 2.44
CA LEU A 203 -7.14 -13.94 1.44
C LEU A 203 -7.40 -12.56 2.07
N MET A 204 -8.05 -12.53 3.23
CA MET A 204 -8.41 -11.29 3.93
C MET A 204 -7.34 -10.82 4.91
N ASN A 205 -6.23 -11.54 5.05
CA ASN A 205 -5.16 -11.17 5.97
C ASN A 205 -4.57 -9.77 5.70
N PRO A 206 -4.34 -9.33 4.45
CA PRO A 206 -3.92 -7.95 4.17
C PRO A 206 -4.90 -6.89 4.69
N VAL A 207 -6.21 -7.19 4.64
CA VAL A 207 -7.27 -6.30 5.16
C VAL A 207 -7.22 -6.24 6.68
N ALA A 208 -7.14 -7.39 7.36
CA ALA A 208 -7.02 -7.46 8.82
C ALA A 208 -5.74 -6.76 9.31
N TYR A 209 -4.61 -6.99 8.64
CA TYR A 209 -3.36 -6.29 8.90
C TYR A 209 -3.51 -4.76 8.73
N ARG A 210 -4.18 -4.32 7.68
CA ARG A 210 -4.43 -2.90 7.43
C ARG A 210 -5.31 -2.28 8.51
N TRP A 211 -6.36 -2.98 8.96
CA TRP A 211 -7.20 -2.53 10.09
C TRP A 211 -6.37 -2.30 11.35
N ARG A 212 -5.53 -3.26 11.72
CA ARG A 212 -4.61 -3.11 12.85
C ARG A 212 -3.76 -1.85 12.69
N CYS A 213 -3.08 -1.70 11.55
CA CYS A 213 -2.22 -0.54 11.31
C CYS A 213 -2.99 0.78 11.42
N GLN A 214 -4.20 0.87 10.88
CA GLN A 214 -5.02 2.08 10.94
C GLN A 214 -5.48 2.39 12.37
N ILE A 215 -5.85 1.38 13.16
CA ILE A 215 -6.20 1.57 14.57
C ILE A 215 -4.99 2.08 15.34
N GLU A 216 -3.82 1.47 15.16
CA GLU A 216 -2.59 1.87 15.84
C GLU A 216 -2.13 3.28 15.41
N GLU A 217 -2.19 3.60 14.13
CA GLU A 217 -1.73 4.89 13.61
C GLU A 217 -2.69 6.05 13.88
N ASN A 218 -4.00 5.84 13.77
CA ASN A 218 -4.99 6.91 13.88
C ASN A 218 -5.59 7.01 15.28
N ALA A 219 -6.00 5.89 15.88
CA ALA A 219 -6.60 5.88 17.21
C ALA A 219 -5.58 5.81 18.35
N LYS A 220 -4.27 5.57 18.05
CA LYS A 220 -3.21 5.36 19.05
C LYS A 220 -3.54 4.25 20.05
N GLN A 221 -4.28 3.26 19.59
CA GLN A 221 -4.77 2.13 20.37
C GLN A 221 -4.08 0.85 19.91
N LEU A 222 -3.61 0.04 20.85
CA LEU A 222 -3.00 -1.26 20.54
C LEU A 222 -4.05 -2.19 19.90
N ALA A 223 -3.66 -2.86 18.83
CA ALA A 223 -4.50 -3.85 18.16
C ALA A 223 -3.66 -5.02 17.65
N PHE A 224 -4.29 -6.18 17.47
CA PHE A 224 -3.66 -7.39 16.93
C PHE A 224 -4.46 -7.91 15.74
N ASN A 225 -3.77 -8.63 14.86
CA ASN A 225 -4.43 -9.45 13.85
C ASN A 225 -3.82 -10.84 13.82
N HIS A 226 -4.64 -11.83 13.51
CA HIS A 226 -4.19 -13.20 13.31
C HIS A 226 -4.99 -13.89 12.20
N GLN A 227 -4.39 -14.91 11.62
CA GLN A 227 -4.87 -15.60 10.44
C GLN A 227 -5.46 -16.95 10.80
N ILE A 228 -6.64 -17.27 10.27
CA ILE A 228 -7.24 -18.59 10.29
C ILE A 228 -6.77 -19.34 9.03
N PRO A 229 -6.38 -20.63 9.11
CA PRO A 229 -6.54 -21.54 10.25
C PRO A 229 -5.40 -21.52 11.27
N GLU A 230 -4.26 -20.89 11.02
CA GLU A 230 -3.05 -20.98 11.85
C GLU A 230 -3.32 -20.64 13.32
N MET A 231 -4.15 -19.61 13.59
CA MET A 231 -4.49 -19.24 14.97
C MET A 231 -5.16 -20.35 15.80
N ASN A 232 -5.73 -21.37 15.15
CA ASN A 232 -6.36 -22.49 15.83
C ASN A 232 -5.36 -23.56 16.29
N HIS A 233 -4.09 -23.40 15.92
CA HIS A 233 -2.99 -24.30 16.22
C HIS A 233 -2.00 -23.73 17.26
N ASN A 234 -2.20 -22.49 17.71
CA ASN A 234 -1.34 -21.77 18.65
C ASN A 234 -2.02 -21.54 20.00
#